data_468cc18a40c47363db451dd9b69552e5
#
_entry.id   468cc18a40c47363db451dd9b69552e5
#
_cell.length_a   1.000
_cell.length_b   1.000
_cell.length_c   1.000
_cell.angle_alpha   90.00
_cell.angle_beta   90.00
_cell.angle_gamma   90.00
#
_symmetry.space_group_name_H-M   'P 1'
#
loop_
_entity.id
_entity.type
_entity.pdbx_description
1 polymer ?
#
loop_
_entity_poly.entity_id
_entity_poly.type
_entity_poly.pdbx_seq_one_letter_code
_entity_poly.pdbx_strand_id
1 'polypeptide(L)'
;MNANDYLNQFYTGYDEEGRLLTRYGRVEFETTMRYIRRYLPENARIIEIGAGTGRYSHTLAREGHTVDAVELVQHNIDRFIAGTAEGERVTIRQGSACDLSAFPDDTYDVTLLLGPMYHLFTEAEKLAALSEAIRVTKPGGVIFVAYCMADPSILQFGFMKGNAPQLIEKGLLDPVTFKAASTPAELFELHRTEDIAALRSHFNVTPLHLIAADGYANHMRETVAAMDDELFALYLQYHFATCERPDMLGLSHHTLDIFRKN
;
A
#
# COMPACT_ATOMS: atom_id res chain seq x y z
N MET A 1 -5.47 -23.48 7.49
CA MET A 1 -4.94 -22.19 7.96
C MET A 1 -5.93 -21.13 7.59
N ASN A 2 -6.22 -20.18 8.44
CA ASN A 2 -7.02 -19.01 8.11
C ASN A 2 -6.13 -17.90 7.49
N ALA A 3 -6.72 -16.80 7.01
CA ALA A 3 -5.96 -15.71 6.36
C ALA A 3 -4.85 -15.13 7.26
N ASN A 4 -5.14 -14.95 8.55
CA ASN A 4 -4.17 -14.42 9.51
C ASN A 4 -2.98 -15.37 9.74
N ASP A 5 -3.20 -16.71 9.66
CA ASP A 5 -2.11 -17.67 9.80
C ASP A 5 -1.11 -17.55 8.65
N TYR A 6 -1.61 -17.40 7.41
CA TYR A 6 -0.76 -17.18 6.22
C TYR A 6 0.02 -15.88 6.32
N LEU A 7 -0.62 -14.79 6.75
CA LEU A 7 0.05 -13.49 6.94
C LEU A 7 1.14 -13.56 8.00
N ASN A 8 0.85 -14.15 9.16
CA ASN A 8 1.84 -14.32 10.23
C ASN A 8 3.05 -15.13 9.76
N GLN A 9 2.80 -16.24 9.05
CA GLN A 9 3.88 -17.07 8.51
C GLN A 9 4.75 -16.31 7.50
N PHE A 10 4.13 -15.54 6.61
CA PHE A 10 4.83 -14.77 5.59
C PHE A 10 5.68 -13.67 6.21
N TYR A 11 5.09 -12.77 7.00
CA TYR A 11 5.80 -11.61 7.56
C TYR A 11 6.82 -11.95 8.65
N THR A 12 6.73 -13.12 9.27
CA THR A 12 7.80 -13.61 10.18
C THR A 12 9.08 -13.93 9.40
N GLY A 13 8.97 -14.34 8.12
CA GLY A 13 10.10 -14.69 7.28
C GLY A 13 10.50 -13.65 6.23
N TYR A 14 9.72 -12.59 6.05
CA TYR A 14 9.91 -11.60 4.99
C TYR A 14 10.40 -10.25 5.53
N ASP A 15 11.49 -9.73 4.95
CA ASP A 15 12.07 -8.44 5.33
C ASP A 15 11.47 -7.31 4.48
N GLU A 16 10.26 -6.87 4.85
CA GLU A 16 9.57 -5.76 4.18
C GLU A 16 10.34 -4.43 4.33
N GLU A 17 10.95 -4.19 5.48
CA GLU A 17 11.75 -2.99 5.70
C GLU A 17 12.96 -2.95 4.75
N GLY A 18 13.69 -4.07 4.65
CA GLY A 18 14.81 -4.19 3.72
C GLY A 18 14.38 -3.99 2.26
N ARG A 19 13.18 -4.46 1.88
CA ARG A 19 12.62 -4.22 0.55
C ARG A 19 12.50 -2.74 0.23
N LEU A 20 11.90 -1.96 1.12
CA LEU A 20 11.71 -0.52 0.93
C LEU A 20 13.02 0.30 1.01
N LEU A 21 14.11 -0.29 1.54
CA LEU A 21 15.44 0.33 1.53
C LEU A 21 16.20 0.12 0.22
N THR A 22 15.83 -0.88 -0.59
CA THR A 22 16.42 -1.07 -1.92
C THR A 22 16.12 0.12 -2.83
N ARG A 23 16.96 0.38 -3.87
CA ARG A 23 16.70 1.47 -4.80
C ARG A 23 15.33 1.36 -5.48
N TYR A 24 14.94 0.16 -5.92
CA TYR A 24 13.62 -0.01 -6.53
C TYR A 24 12.46 0.18 -5.53
N GLY A 25 12.61 -0.27 -4.28
CA GLY A 25 11.61 -0.04 -3.22
C GLY A 25 11.52 1.43 -2.79
N ARG A 26 12.65 2.16 -2.87
CA ARG A 26 12.67 3.61 -2.65
C ARG A 26 11.83 4.38 -3.65
N VAL A 27 11.64 3.90 -4.88
CA VAL A 27 10.74 4.56 -5.85
C VAL A 27 9.31 4.61 -5.31
N GLU A 28 8.80 3.49 -4.81
CA GLU A 28 7.49 3.40 -4.16
C GLU A 28 7.40 4.32 -2.94
N PHE A 29 8.39 4.21 -2.04
CA PHE A 29 8.40 4.98 -0.80
C PHE A 29 8.47 6.50 -1.05
N GLU A 30 9.41 6.96 -1.87
CA GLU A 30 9.59 8.39 -2.16
C GLU A 30 8.39 8.98 -2.90
N THR A 31 7.77 8.20 -3.80
CA THR A 31 6.55 8.60 -4.51
C THR A 31 5.40 8.75 -3.54
N THR A 32 5.15 7.75 -2.70
CA THR A 32 4.09 7.78 -1.69
C THR A 32 4.29 8.94 -0.72
N MET A 33 5.50 9.12 -0.18
CA MET A 33 5.83 10.23 0.73
C MET A 33 5.66 11.61 0.08
N ARG A 34 6.01 11.74 -1.21
CA ARG A 34 5.79 12.99 -1.97
C ARG A 34 4.32 13.39 -1.98
N TYR A 35 3.41 12.42 -2.22
CA TYR A 35 1.98 12.70 -2.22
C TYR A 35 1.42 12.90 -0.81
N ILE A 36 1.88 12.15 0.17
CA ILE A 36 1.49 12.36 1.57
C ILE A 36 1.83 13.80 1.98
N ARG A 37 3.08 14.24 1.80
CA ARG A 37 3.54 15.59 2.16
C ARG A 37 2.77 16.71 1.46
N ARG A 38 2.24 16.46 0.26
CA ARG A 38 1.41 17.44 -0.47
C ARG A 38 0.11 17.79 0.24
N TYR A 39 -0.41 16.88 1.04
CA TYR A 39 -1.70 17.00 1.71
C TYR A 39 -1.62 17.11 3.25
N LEU A 40 -0.41 17.05 3.80
CA LEU A 40 -0.23 17.18 5.24
C LEU A 40 -0.35 18.63 5.70
N PRO A 41 -1.25 18.96 6.64
CA PRO A 41 -1.16 20.21 7.39
C PRO A 41 0.02 20.17 8.37
N GLU A 42 0.40 21.33 8.90
CA GLU A 42 1.38 21.41 9.99
C GLU A 42 0.87 20.66 11.23
N ASN A 43 1.76 19.92 11.88
CA ASN A 43 1.45 19.12 13.07
C ASN A 43 0.23 18.18 12.88
N ALA A 44 0.11 17.58 11.71
CA ALA A 44 -0.98 16.68 11.35
C ALA A 44 -1.12 15.52 12.36
N ARG A 45 -2.37 15.10 12.56
CA ARG A 45 -2.69 13.83 13.20
C ARG A 45 -2.99 12.79 12.13
N ILE A 46 -2.20 11.73 12.11
CA ILE A 46 -2.20 10.70 11.06
C ILE A 46 -2.56 9.36 11.67
N ILE A 47 -3.31 8.52 10.94
CA ILE A 47 -3.40 7.10 11.25
C ILE A 47 -2.81 6.29 10.09
N GLU A 48 -1.94 5.33 10.41
CA GLU A 48 -1.43 4.35 9.45
C GLU A 48 -2.01 2.96 9.78
N ILE A 49 -2.75 2.39 8.84
CA ILE A 49 -3.44 1.12 8.95
C ILE A 49 -2.68 0.09 8.12
N GLY A 50 -2.18 -0.98 8.77
CA GLY A 50 -1.23 -1.91 8.20
C GLY A 50 0.18 -1.35 8.20
N ALA A 51 0.61 -0.81 9.36
CA ALA A 51 1.85 -0.04 9.47
C ALA A 51 3.13 -0.86 9.28
N GLY A 52 3.03 -2.19 9.29
CA GLY A 52 4.21 -3.06 9.19
C GLY A 52 5.24 -2.73 10.27
N THR A 53 6.49 -2.56 9.89
CA THR A 53 7.59 -2.17 10.79
C THR A 53 7.69 -0.66 11.05
N GLY A 54 6.74 0.14 10.52
CA GLY A 54 6.59 1.57 10.85
C GLY A 54 7.37 2.54 9.96
N ARG A 55 7.81 2.15 8.76
CA ARG A 55 8.63 3.01 7.92
C ARG A 55 8.00 4.37 7.62
N TYR A 56 6.72 4.43 7.27
CA TYR A 56 6.00 5.69 7.04
C TYR A 56 5.72 6.39 8.37
N SER A 57 5.23 5.68 9.39
CA SER A 57 4.93 6.23 10.72
C SER A 57 6.13 6.93 11.34
N HIS A 58 7.29 6.27 11.41
CA HIS A 58 8.51 6.86 11.96
C HIS A 58 9.02 8.05 11.14
N THR A 59 8.95 7.97 9.81
CA THR A 59 9.35 9.09 8.95
C THR A 59 8.49 10.32 9.21
N LEU A 60 7.17 10.15 9.25
CA LEU A 60 6.22 11.24 9.50
C LEU A 60 6.34 11.80 10.92
N ALA A 61 6.60 10.95 11.92
CA ALA A 61 6.83 11.42 13.29
C ALA A 61 8.11 12.25 13.41
N ARG A 62 9.19 11.86 12.72
CA ARG A 62 10.44 12.66 12.64
C ARG A 62 10.23 14.00 11.93
N GLU A 63 9.27 14.09 11.03
CA GLU A 63 8.84 15.32 10.37
C GLU A 63 7.93 16.19 11.25
N GLY A 64 7.63 15.77 12.49
CA GLY A 64 6.90 16.56 13.49
C GLY A 64 5.40 16.25 13.57
N HIS A 65 4.92 15.22 12.90
CA HIS A 65 3.52 14.80 12.97
C HIS A 65 3.27 13.84 14.15
N THR A 66 1.99 13.60 14.46
CA THR A 66 1.57 12.59 15.44
C THR A 66 0.93 11.44 14.70
N VAL A 67 1.41 10.21 14.92
CA VAL A 67 0.96 9.04 14.18
C VAL A 67 0.41 7.97 15.13
N ASP A 68 -0.84 7.60 14.92
CA ASP A 68 -1.42 6.40 15.50
C ASP A 68 -1.32 5.27 14.46
N ALA A 69 -0.74 4.12 14.81
CA ALA A 69 -0.53 3.00 13.92
C ALA A 69 -1.37 1.79 14.34
N VAL A 70 -1.86 1.06 13.33
CA VAL A 70 -2.56 -0.23 13.50
C VAL A 70 -1.84 -1.28 12.66
N GLU A 71 -1.53 -2.42 13.27
CA GLU A 71 -0.88 -3.54 12.60
C GLU A 71 -1.49 -4.85 13.10
N LEU A 72 -1.66 -5.83 12.19
CA LEU A 72 -2.27 -7.11 12.52
C LEU A 72 -1.24 -8.12 13.07
N VAL A 73 -0.02 -8.11 12.51
CA VAL A 73 1.03 -9.11 12.75
C VAL A 73 1.91 -8.70 13.94
N GLN A 74 1.89 -9.47 15.01
CA GLN A 74 2.65 -9.16 16.22
C GLN A 74 4.16 -8.99 15.97
N HIS A 75 4.75 -9.81 15.10
CA HIS A 75 6.15 -9.67 14.70
C HIS A 75 6.50 -8.27 14.16
N ASN A 76 5.62 -7.71 13.34
CA ASN A 76 5.79 -6.36 12.79
C ASN A 76 5.66 -5.31 13.90
N ILE A 77 4.70 -5.48 14.83
CA ILE A 77 4.52 -4.58 15.97
C ILE A 77 5.77 -4.54 16.83
N ASP A 78 6.36 -5.70 17.12
CA ASP A 78 7.58 -5.79 17.92
C ASP A 78 8.75 -5.05 17.24
N ARG A 79 8.88 -5.18 15.91
CA ARG A 79 9.87 -4.44 15.12
C ARG A 79 9.58 -2.93 15.07
N PHE A 80 8.32 -2.55 14.93
CA PHE A 80 7.90 -1.14 14.99
C PHE A 80 8.34 -0.51 16.32
N ILE A 81 8.03 -1.15 17.45
CA ILE A 81 8.39 -0.67 18.78
C ILE A 81 9.92 -0.57 18.92
N ALA A 82 10.64 -1.59 18.46
CA ALA A 82 12.11 -1.61 18.52
C ALA A 82 12.75 -0.50 17.64
N GLY A 83 12.09 -0.10 16.56
CA GLY A 83 12.54 0.97 15.66
C GLY A 83 12.15 2.39 16.11
N THR A 84 11.30 2.53 17.15
CA THR A 84 10.83 3.82 17.64
C THR A 84 11.96 4.56 18.34
N ALA A 85 12.29 5.77 17.85
CA ALA A 85 13.31 6.63 18.48
C ALA A 85 12.69 7.53 19.56
N GLU A 86 13.55 7.98 20.47
CA GLU A 86 13.16 8.94 21.51
C GLU A 86 12.63 10.24 20.87
N GLY A 87 11.48 10.71 21.36
CA GLY A 87 10.83 11.92 20.87
C GLY A 87 9.89 11.73 19.66
N GLU A 88 9.85 10.55 19.05
CA GLU A 88 8.84 10.25 18.04
C GLU A 88 7.45 10.16 18.67
N ARG A 89 6.49 10.92 18.11
CA ARG A 89 5.09 10.91 18.55
C ARG A 89 4.31 9.83 17.81
N VAL A 90 4.63 8.57 18.12
CA VAL A 90 3.96 7.40 17.53
C VAL A 90 3.32 6.53 18.59
N THR A 91 2.18 5.93 18.26
CA THR A 91 1.58 4.82 19.03
C THR A 91 1.30 3.67 18.08
N ILE A 92 1.30 2.44 18.56
CA ILE A 92 0.90 1.28 17.77
C ILE A 92 -0.04 0.37 18.55
N ARG A 93 -1.06 -0.16 17.87
CA ARG A 93 -2.00 -1.14 18.42
C ARG A 93 -2.15 -2.31 17.47
N GLN A 94 -2.30 -3.51 18.04
CA GLN A 94 -2.72 -4.66 17.26
C GLN A 94 -4.20 -4.51 16.88
N GLY A 95 -4.51 -4.66 15.58
CA GLY A 95 -5.87 -4.50 15.09
C GLY A 95 -6.01 -4.86 13.61
N SER A 96 -7.27 -4.95 13.19
CA SER A 96 -7.65 -5.18 11.78
C SER A 96 -8.07 -3.88 11.11
N ALA A 97 -7.76 -3.74 9.82
CA ALA A 97 -8.27 -2.63 9.01
C ALA A 97 -9.81 -2.60 8.93
N CYS A 98 -10.46 -3.76 9.12
CA CYS A 98 -11.92 -3.87 9.09
C CYS A 98 -12.61 -3.47 10.40
N ASP A 99 -11.84 -3.19 11.46
CA ASP A 99 -12.36 -2.78 12.77
C ASP A 99 -11.41 -1.78 13.42
N LEU A 100 -11.72 -0.51 13.29
CA LEU A 100 -11.03 0.60 13.95
C LEU A 100 -11.88 1.21 15.06
N SER A 101 -12.79 0.47 15.70
CA SER A 101 -13.69 0.93 16.74
C SER A 101 -12.97 1.54 17.96
N ALA A 102 -11.69 1.20 18.16
CA ALA A 102 -10.84 1.81 19.18
C ALA A 102 -10.45 3.27 18.87
N PHE A 103 -10.72 3.75 17.66
CA PHE A 103 -10.38 5.10 17.21
C PHE A 103 -11.68 5.90 16.94
N PRO A 104 -11.76 7.14 17.44
CA PRO A 104 -12.97 7.94 17.24
C PRO A 104 -13.13 8.41 15.80
N ASP A 105 -14.37 8.74 15.44
CA ASP A 105 -14.73 9.34 14.16
C ASP A 105 -14.03 10.70 13.98
N ASP A 106 -13.84 11.12 12.74
CA ASP A 106 -13.42 12.48 12.35
C ASP A 106 -12.18 13.00 13.10
N THR A 107 -11.20 12.11 13.30
CA THR A 107 -10.06 12.40 14.17
C THR A 107 -8.78 12.73 13.40
N TYR A 108 -8.56 12.12 12.25
CA TYR A 108 -7.30 12.19 11.52
C TYR A 108 -7.35 13.14 10.33
N ASP A 109 -6.29 13.92 10.16
CA ASP A 109 -6.14 14.81 9.01
C ASP A 109 -5.79 14.02 7.74
N VAL A 110 -4.99 12.95 7.93
CA VAL A 110 -4.59 12.02 6.88
C VAL A 110 -4.69 10.58 7.38
N THR A 111 -5.23 9.72 6.55
CA THR A 111 -5.33 8.27 6.79
C THR A 111 -4.55 7.52 5.73
N LEU A 112 -3.66 6.64 6.16
CA LEU A 112 -2.85 5.78 5.31
C LEU A 112 -3.33 4.34 5.45
N LEU A 113 -3.82 3.75 4.35
CA LEU A 113 -4.23 2.35 4.24
C LEU A 113 -3.29 1.69 3.21
N LEU A 114 -2.03 1.46 3.62
CA LEU A 114 -0.93 1.14 2.70
C LEU A 114 -0.52 -0.35 2.67
N GLY A 115 -1.34 -1.23 3.20
CA GLY A 115 -1.04 -2.67 3.25
C GLY A 115 -2.28 -3.56 3.13
N PRO A 116 -3.34 -3.26 3.87
CA PRO A 116 -4.44 -4.19 4.05
C PRO A 116 -5.19 -4.59 2.79
N MET A 117 -5.37 -3.69 1.80
CA MET A 117 -6.26 -3.94 0.66
C MET A 117 -5.84 -5.14 -0.19
N TYR A 118 -4.58 -5.48 -0.21
CA TYR A 118 -4.10 -6.67 -0.94
C TYR A 118 -3.99 -7.93 -0.06
N HIS A 119 -4.53 -7.88 1.17
CA HIS A 119 -4.69 -9.02 2.06
C HIS A 119 -6.16 -9.26 2.46
N LEU A 120 -7.10 -8.50 1.87
CA LEU A 120 -8.54 -8.66 2.04
C LEU A 120 -9.13 -9.29 0.77
N PHE A 121 -9.65 -10.51 0.88
CA PHE A 121 -10.01 -11.33 -0.28
C PHE A 121 -11.48 -11.24 -0.66
N THR A 122 -12.33 -10.69 0.22
CA THR A 122 -13.75 -10.47 -0.07
C THR A 122 -14.06 -8.98 -0.26
N GLU A 123 -15.04 -8.69 -1.12
CA GLU A 123 -15.54 -7.33 -1.32
C GLU A 123 -16.03 -6.72 0.01
N ALA A 124 -16.71 -7.51 0.83
CA ALA A 124 -17.21 -7.07 2.13
C ALA A 124 -16.08 -6.60 3.06
N GLU A 125 -14.96 -7.32 3.13
CA GLU A 125 -13.79 -6.92 3.92
C GLU A 125 -13.16 -5.63 3.37
N LYS A 126 -13.01 -5.52 2.05
CA LYS A 126 -12.46 -4.33 1.40
C LYS A 126 -13.32 -3.09 1.67
N LEU A 127 -14.64 -3.23 1.55
CA LEU A 127 -15.58 -2.15 1.84
C LEU A 127 -15.59 -1.79 3.33
N ALA A 128 -15.47 -2.77 4.24
CA ALA A 128 -15.35 -2.50 5.68
C ALA A 128 -14.08 -1.71 5.99
N ALA A 129 -12.92 -2.09 5.45
CA ALA A 129 -11.67 -1.38 5.65
C ALA A 129 -11.72 0.06 5.10
N LEU A 130 -12.29 0.28 3.92
CA LEU A 130 -12.49 1.62 3.35
C LEU A 130 -13.47 2.44 4.20
N SER A 131 -14.58 1.83 4.66
CA SER A 131 -15.54 2.49 5.54
C SER A 131 -14.90 2.98 6.83
N GLU A 132 -14.10 2.14 7.49
CA GLU A 132 -13.39 2.50 8.71
C GLU A 132 -12.35 3.59 8.48
N ALA A 133 -11.56 3.48 7.40
CA ALA A 133 -10.59 4.52 7.02
C ALA A 133 -11.29 5.88 6.81
N ILE A 134 -12.45 5.89 6.12
CA ILE A 134 -13.25 7.10 5.90
C ILE A 134 -13.85 7.60 7.21
N ARG A 135 -14.38 6.72 8.06
CA ARG A 135 -14.99 7.10 9.34
C ARG A 135 -14.01 7.86 10.23
N VAL A 136 -12.80 7.34 10.42
CA VAL A 136 -11.81 7.95 11.32
C VAL A 136 -11.17 9.22 10.75
N THR A 137 -11.25 9.43 9.44
CA THR A 137 -10.73 10.64 8.76
C THR A 137 -11.68 11.81 8.98
N LYS A 138 -11.16 13.00 9.24
CA LYS A 138 -11.94 14.24 9.32
C LYS A 138 -12.61 14.59 7.99
N PRO A 139 -13.77 15.28 7.99
CA PRO A 139 -14.28 15.93 6.77
C PRO A 139 -13.19 16.83 6.14
N GLY A 140 -12.98 16.70 4.83
CA GLY A 140 -11.90 17.36 4.11
C GLY A 140 -10.52 16.71 4.24
N GLY A 141 -10.35 15.73 5.13
CA GLY A 141 -9.12 14.94 5.27
C GLY A 141 -8.87 14.02 4.07
N VAL A 142 -7.63 13.59 3.91
CA VAL A 142 -7.19 12.83 2.72
C VAL A 142 -6.82 11.40 3.10
N ILE A 143 -7.32 10.46 2.31
CA ILE A 143 -7.09 9.03 2.48
C ILE A 143 -6.21 8.53 1.32
N PHE A 144 -5.19 7.75 1.67
CA PHE A 144 -4.25 7.10 0.75
C PHE A 144 -4.44 5.60 0.85
N VAL A 145 -4.74 4.95 -0.27
CA VAL A 145 -5.00 3.51 -0.30
C VAL A 145 -4.10 2.85 -1.32
N ALA A 146 -3.26 1.90 -0.86
CA ALA A 146 -2.39 1.14 -1.74
C ALA A 146 -3.06 -0.17 -2.21
N TYR A 147 -2.83 -0.50 -3.48
CA TYR A 147 -3.28 -1.72 -4.12
C TYR A 147 -2.14 -2.42 -4.85
N CYS A 148 -2.14 -3.76 -4.85
CA CYS A 148 -1.31 -4.56 -5.75
C CYS A 148 -2.04 -4.77 -7.08
N MET A 149 -1.33 -4.56 -8.21
CA MET A 149 -1.92 -4.58 -9.53
C MET A 149 -1.78 -5.94 -10.21
N ALA A 150 -2.87 -6.38 -10.87
CA ALA A 150 -2.96 -7.69 -11.49
C ALA A 150 -2.06 -7.83 -12.73
N ASP A 151 -2.18 -6.91 -13.69
CA ASP A 151 -1.52 -7.09 -14.98
C ASP A 151 0.02 -7.12 -14.89
N PRO A 152 0.72 -6.23 -14.15
CA PRO A 152 2.17 -6.33 -13.97
C PRO A 152 2.58 -7.60 -13.22
N SER A 153 1.78 -8.05 -12.24
CA SER A 153 2.04 -9.29 -11.51
C SER A 153 1.89 -10.52 -12.40
N ILE A 154 0.87 -10.55 -13.27
CA ILE A 154 0.63 -11.61 -14.25
C ILE A 154 1.80 -11.64 -15.27
N LEU A 155 2.22 -10.49 -15.79
CA LEU A 155 3.35 -10.41 -16.71
C LEU A 155 4.63 -10.91 -16.06
N GLN A 156 4.96 -10.44 -14.86
CA GLN A 156 6.22 -10.80 -14.21
C GLN A 156 6.22 -12.24 -13.69
N PHE A 157 5.20 -12.64 -12.95
CA PHE A 157 5.14 -13.96 -12.30
C PHE A 157 4.59 -15.03 -13.24
N GLY A 158 3.56 -14.70 -14.01
CA GLY A 158 2.91 -15.63 -14.93
C GLY A 158 3.78 -15.89 -16.16
N PHE A 159 4.04 -14.86 -16.96
CA PHE A 159 4.68 -15.03 -18.27
C PHE A 159 6.20 -15.01 -18.21
N MET A 160 6.84 -14.02 -17.59
CA MET A 160 8.30 -13.94 -17.56
C MET A 160 8.94 -15.11 -16.79
N LYS A 161 8.27 -15.63 -15.76
CA LYS A 161 8.72 -16.83 -15.01
C LYS A 161 8.11 -18.13 -15.52
N GLY A 162 7.25 -18.10 -16.54
CA GLY A 162 6.66 -19.28 -17.15
C GLY A 162 5.58 -20.00 -16.31
N ASN A 163 5.03 -19.35 -15.29
CA ASN A 163 4.03 -19.96 -14.40
C ASN A 163 2.58 -19.89 -14.93
N ALA A 164 2.31 -19.15 -16.01
CA ALA A 164 0.94 -18.92 -16.50
C ALA A 164 0.15 -20.21 -16.75
N PRO A 165 0.69 -21.28 -17.37
CA PRO A 165 -0.06 -22.53 -17.56
C PRO A 165 -0.49 -23.16 -16.23
N GLN A 166 0.40 -23.16 -15.22
CA GLN A 166 0.10 -23.72 -13.90
C GLN A 166 -0.93 -22.89 -13.13
N LEU A 167 -0.89 -21.55 -13.29
CA LEU A 167 -1.90 -20.66 -12.68
C LEU A 167 -3.28 -20.90 -13.28
N ILE A 168 -3.36 -21.13 -14.59
CA ILE A 168 -4.61 -21.48 -15.28
C ILE A 168 -5.14 -22.84 -14.79
N GLU A 169 -4.27 -23.85 -14.73
CA GLU A 169 -4.63 -25.19 -14.24
C GLU A 169 -5.19 -25.15 -12.81
N LYS A 170 -4.65 -24.30 -11.95
CA LYS A 170 -5.12 -24.09 -10.57
C LYS A 170 -6.35 -23.18 -10.45
N GLY A 171 -6.85 -22.61 -11.55
CA GLY A 171 -7.96 -21.67 -11.54
C GLY A 171 -7.62 -20.29 -10.93
N LEU A 172 -6.32 -19.97 -10.80
CA LEU A 172 -5.83 -18.67 -10.28
C LEU A 172 -5.67 -17.61 -11.39
N LEU A 173 -5.77 -18.03 -12.65
CA LEU A 173 -5.75 -17.13 -13.80
C LEU A 173 -6.79 -17.64 -14.82
N ASP A 174 -7.77 -16.82 -15.15
CA ASP A 174 -8.76 -17.15 -16.17
C ASP A 174 -8.10 -17.18 -17.57
N PRO A 175 -8.25 -18.26 -18.35
CA PRO A 175 -7.54 -18.40 -19.62
C PRO A 175 -8.08 -17.52 -20.77
N VAL A 176 -9.21 -16.86 -20.58
CA VAL A 176 -9.87 -16.03 -21.60
C VAL A 176 -9.74 -14.56 -21.26
N THR A 177 -10.08 -14.19 -20.04
CA THR A 177 -10.09 -12.79 -19.57
C THR A 177 -8.76 -12.37 -18.94
N PHE A 178 -7.92 -13.34 -18.59
CA PHE A 178 -6.70 -13.17 -17.80
C PHE A 178 -6.96 -12.40 -16.48
N LYS A 179 -8.15 -12.57 -15.92
CA LYS A 179 -8.44 -12.07 -14.58
C LYS A 179 -7.80 -13.00 -13.56
N ALA A 180 -7.04 -12.41 -12.63
CA ALA A 180 -6.48 -13.16 -11.50
C ALA A 180 -7.58 -13.46 -10.47
N ALA A 181 -7.48 -14.63 -9.86
CA ALA A 181 -8.23 -15.00 -8.66
C ALA A 181 -7.21 -15.29 -7.56
N SER A 182 -7.46 -14.76 -6.36
CA SER A 182 -6.57 -14.92 -5.23
C SER A 182 -7.31 -15.53 -4.05
N THR A 183 -6.58 -16.29 -3.26
CA THR A 183 -7.05 -16.82 -1.96
C THR A 183 -6.03 -16.44 -0.89
N PRO A 184 -6.35 -16.58 0.40
CA PRO A 184 -5.38 -16.32 1.46
C PRO A 184 -4.06 -17.09 1.32
N ALA A 185 -4.06 -18.24 0.62
CA ALA A 185 -2.84 -19.02 0.40
C ALA A 185 -1.87 -18.38 -0.60
N GLU A 186 -2.36 -17.54 -1.52
CA GLU A 186 -1.55 -16.76 -2.46
C GLU A 186 -1.05 -15.45 -1.87
N LEU A 187 -1.51 -15.06 -0.67
CA LEU A 187 -1.17 -13.88 0.11
C LEU A 187 -1.66 -12.54 -0.45
N PHE A 188 -1.64 -12.35 -1.77
CA PHE A 188 -1.93 -11.06 -2.38
C PHE A 188 -3.18 -11.12 -3.25
N GLU A 189 -4.15 -10.29 -2.89
CA GLU A 189 -5.27 -9.95 -3.74
C GLU A 189 -4.84 -8.90 -4.77
N LEU A 190 -5.10 -9.18 -6.05
CA LEU A 190 -4.64 -8.35 -7.16
C LEU A 190 -5.82 -7.58 -7.77
N HIS A 191 -5.60 -6.31 -8.06
CA HIS A 191 -6.63 -5.40 -8.55
C HIS A 191 -6.28 -4.87 -9.94
N ARG A 192 -7.32 -4.52 -10.71
CA ARG A 192 -7.23 -3.63 -11.88
C ARG A 192 -7.75 -2.24 -11.52
N THR A 193 -7.50 -1.27 -12.36
CA THR A 193 -7.96 0.12 -12.12
C THR A 193 -9.47 0.24 -12.01
N GLU A 194 -10.21 -0.57 -12.76
CA GLU A 194 -11.67 -0.65 -12.70
C GLU A 194 -12.18 -1.22 -11.36
N ASP A 195 -11.46 -2.19 -10.76
CA ASP A 195 -11.81 -2.75 -9.45
C ASP A 195 -11.64 -1.68 -8.35
N ILE A 196 -10.56 -0.89 -8.41
CA ILE A 196 -10.31 0.24 -7.50
C ILE A 196 -11.41 1.29 -7.62
N ALA A 197 -11.76 1.65 -8.85
CA ALA A 197 -12.84 2.62 -9.12
C ALA A 197 -14.19 2.12 -8.61
N ALA A 198 -14.50 0.83 -8.79
CA ALA A 198 -15.73 0.21 -8.30
C ALA A 198 -15.81 0.27 -6.78
N LEU A 199 -14.75 -0.15 -6.04
CA LEU A 199 -14.72 -0.07 -4.58
C LEU A 199 -14.93 1.35 -4.06
N ARG A 200 -14.23 2.33 -4.63
CA ARG A 200 -14.36 3.73 -4.23
C ARG A 200 -15.77 4.30 -4.50
N SER A 201 -16.45 3.83 -5.54
CA SER A 201 -17.79 4.32 -5.93
C SER A 201 -18.87 4.07 -4.88
N HIS A 202 -18.65 3.17 -3.92
CA HIS A 202 -19.56 2.92 -2.80
C HIS A 202 -19.59 4.06 -1.78
N PHE A 203 -18.66 5.02 -1.85
CA PHE A 203 -18.48 6.04 -0.82
C PHE A 203 -18.62 7.45 -1.40
N ASN A 204 -19.16 8.36 -0.57
CA ASN A 204 -19.23 9.78 -0.90
C ASN A 204 -17.88 10.46 -0.62
N VAL A 205 -16.95 10.32 -1.56
CA VAL A 205 -15.59 10.88 -1.50
C VAL A 205 -15.24 11.56 -2.81
N THR A 206 -14.29 12.50 -2.76
CA THR A 206 -13.79 13.20 -3.95
C THR A 206 -12.45 12.59 -4.37
N PRO A 207 -12.36 11.90 -5.53
CA PRO A 207 -11.09 11.42 -6.07
C PRO A 207 -10.11 12.57 -6.33
N LEU A 208 -8.85 12.39 -5.94
CA LEU A 208 -7.78 13.37 -6.17
C LEU A 208 -6.74 12.85 -7.17
N HIS A 209 -6.18 11.67 -6.92
CA HIS A 209 -5.17 11.05 -7.78
C HIS A 209 -5.33 9.53 -7.78
N LEU A 210 -4.95 8.92 -8.89
CA LEU A 210 -4.62 7.49 -9.00
C LEU A 210 -3.25 7.44 -9.64
N ILE A 211 -2.24 6.92 -8.93
CA ILE A 211 -0.84 7.00 -9.35
C ILE A 211 -0.15 5.65 -9.38
N ALA A 212 0.78 5.49 -10.30
CA ALA A 212 1.76 4.41 -10.32
C ALA A 212 2.78 4.65 -9.20
N ALA A 213 2.71 3.90 -8.09
CA ALA A 213 3.59 4.15 -6.94
C ALA A 213 5.04 3.74 -7.23
N ASP A 214 5.26 2.65 -7.97
CA ASP A 214 6.60 2.14 -8.31
C ASP A 214 6.88 2.06 -9.83
N GLY A 215 5.85 2.23 -10.67
CA GLY A 215 5.99 2.22 -12.12
C GLY A 215 6.76 1.00 -12.63
N TYR A 216 7.76 1.23 -13.47
CA TYR A 216 8.62 0.18 -14.03
C TYR A 216 9.69 -0.34 -13.05
N ALA A 217 9.90 0.28 -11.89
CA ALA A 217 11.02 -0.05 -11.01
C ALA A 217 11.07 -1.53 -10.63
N ASN A 218 9.91 -2.14 -10.40
CA ASN A 218 9.80 -3.57 -10.09
C ASN A 218 10.19 -4.49 -11.24
N HIS A 219 9.91 -4.10 -12.49
CA HIS A 219 10.32 -4.87 -13.67
C HIS A 219 11.82 -4.73 -13.97
N MET A 220 12.43 -3.64 -13.52
CA MET A 220 13.82 -3.27 -13.79
C MET A 220 14.69 -3.31 -12.53
N ARG A 221 14.39 -4.19 -11.57
CA ARG A 221 15.04 -4.20 -10.23
C ARG A 221 16.57 -4.19 -10.30
N GLU A 222 17.15 -5.06 -11.14
CA GLU A 222 18.61 -5.15 -11.30
C GLU A 222 19.18 -3.87 -11.92
N THR A 223 18.51 -3.34 -12.95
CA THR A 223 18.92 -2.09 -13.61
C THR A 223 18.85 -0.92 -12.64
N VAL A 224 17.75 -0.79 -11.90
CA VAL A 224 17.55 0.31 -10.91
C VAL A 224 18.55 0.16 -9.75
N ALA A 225 18.83 -1.07 -9.30
CA ALA A 225 19.83 -1.33 -8.26
C ALA A 225 21.24 -0.96 -8.69
N ALA A 226 21.57 -1.10 -9.98
CA ALA A 226 22.88 -0.79 -10.53
C ALA A 226 23.11 0.71 -10.89
N MET A 227 22.07 1.55 -10.86
CA MET A 227 22.21 2.97 -11.10
C MET A 227 23.12 3.61 -10.04
N ASP A 228 23.96 4.55 -10.43
CA ASP A 228 24.61 5.44 -9.46
C ASP A 228 23.62 6.45 -8.86
N ASP A 229 24.07 7.30 -7.96
CA ASP A 229 23.17 8.23 -7.26
C ASP A 229 22.61 9.32 -8.18
N GLU A 230 23.39 9.78 -9.15
CA GLU A 230 22.98 10.81 -10.10
C GLU A 230 21.90 10.27 -11.05
N LEU A 231 22.14 9.12 -11.65
CA LEU A 231 21.19 8.46 -12.54
C LEU A 231 19.90 8.07 -11.79
N PHE A 232 20.01 7.58 -10.56
CA PHE A 232 18.85 7.27 -9.73
C PHE A 232 18.03 8.50 -9.38
N ALA A 233 18.67 9.62 -9.07
CA ALA A 233 17.97 10.89 -8.84
C ALA A 233 17.20 11.36 -10.09
N LEU A 234 17.79 11.25 -11.27
CA LEU A 234 17.11 11.54 -12.54
C LEU A 234 15.95 10.57 -12.82
N TYR A 235 16.13 9.28 -12.51
CA TYR A 235 15.07 8.29 -12.65
C TYR A 235 13.88 8.61 -11.73
N LEU A 236 14.11 9.03 -10.49
CA LEU A 236 13.06 9.48 -9.59
C LEU A 236 12.32 10.71 -10.14
N GLN A 237 13.05 11.69 -10.68
CA GLN A 237 12.42 12.87 -11.30
C GLN A 237 11.54 12.48 -12.50
N TYR A 238 12.04 11.58 -13.37
CA TYR A 238 11.26 11.04 -14.48
C TYR A 238 9.99 10.34 -13.97
N HIS A 239 10.13 9.49 -12.94
CA HIS A 239 9.00 8.78 -12.36
C HIS A 239 7.97 9.75 -11.77
N PHE A 240 8.39 10.76 -11.01
CA PHE A 240 7.49 11.79 -10.47
C PHE A 240 6.76 12.60 -11.55
N ALA A 241 7.38 12.79 -12.69
CA ALA A 241 6.75 13.49 -13.84
C ALA A 241 5.74 12.62 -14.59
N THR A 242 5.80 11.30 -14.43
CA THR A 242 5.01 10.35 -15.22
C THR A 242 4.03 9.48 -14.42
N CYS A 243 4.17 9.41 -13.09
CA CYS A 243 3.41 8.48 -12.25
C CYS A 243 1.89 8.73 -12.25
N GLU A 244 1.42 9.94 -12.58
CA GLU A 244 -0.02 10.26 -12.72
C GLU A 244 -0.58 9.91 -14.11
N ARG A 245 0.26 9.50 -15.07
CA ARG A 245 -0.21 9.18 -16.41
C ARG A 245 -0.98 7.86 -16.41
N PRO A 246 -2.19 7.80 -17.02
CA PRO A 246 -2.99 6.57 -17.06
C PRO A 246 -2.28 5.37 -17.71
N ASP A 247 -1.39 5.62 -18.69
CA ASP A 247 -0.62 4.59 -19.38
C ASP A 247 0.53 4.01 -18.53
N MET A 248 0.85 4.64 -17.40
CA MET A 248 1.85 4.13 -16.44
C MET A 248 1.25 3.21 -15.37
N LEU A 249 -0.06 3.30 -15.12
CA LEU A 249 -0.74 2.51 -14.08
C LEU A 249 -0.68 1.00 -14.35
N GLY A 250 -0.87 0.59 -15.62
CA GLY A 250 -0.91 -0.82 -16.01
C GLY A 250 0.42 -1.57 -15.86
N LEU A 251 1.51 -0.88 -15.54
CA LEU A 251 2.85 -1.46 -15.39
C LEU A 251 3.43 -1.30 -13.98
N SER A 252 2.73 -0.58 -13.12
CA SER A 252 3.10 -0.42 -11.72
C SER A 252 2.59 -1.59 -10.90
N HIS A 253 3.45 -2.25 -10.12
CA HIS A 253 3.02 -3.32 -9.22
C HIS A 253 2.20 -2.78 -8.06
N HIS A 254 2.50 -1.56 -7.61
CA HIS A 254 1.74 -0.85 -6.58
C HIS A 254 1.13 0.41 -7.17
N THR A 255 -0.15 0.62 -6.86
CA THR A 255 -0.91 1.81 -7.25
C THR A 255 -1.46 2.46 -5.99
N LEU A 256 -1.42 3.77 -5.93
CA LEU A 256 -1.94 4.54 -4.82
C LEU A 256 -3.18 5.32 -5.27
N ASP A 257 -4.34 5.01 -4.69
CA ASP A 257 -5.58 5.74 -4.84
C ASP A 257 -5.69 6.79 -3.73
N ILE A 258 -5.84 8.05 -4.09
CA ILE A 258 -5.86 9.18 -3.19
C ILE A 258 -7.18 9.92 -3.35
N PHE A 259 -7.93 10.04 -2.27
CA PHE A 259 -9.22 10.73 -2.29
C PHE A 259 -9.48 11.50 -0.99
N ARG A 260 -10.41 12.44 -1.05
CA ARG A 260 -10.80 13.29 0.07
C ARG A 260 -12.16 12.86 0.61
N LYS A 261 -12.31 12.79 1.94
CA LYS A 261 -13.60 12.68 2.59
C LYS A 261 -14.40 13.98 2.40
N ASN A 262 -15.63 13.86 1.91
CA ASN A 262 -16.54 14.99 1.75
C ASN A 262 -17.17 15.41 3.08
#